data_b813035cf2ac6c685ad7097c1968a80f
#
_entry.id   b813035cf2ac6c685ad7097c1968a80f
#
_cell.length_a   1.000
_cell.length_b   1.000
_cell.length_c   1.000
_cell.angle_alpha   90.00
_cell.angle_beta   90.00
_cell.angle_gamma   90.00
#
_symmetry.space_group_name_H-M   'P 1'
#
loop_
_entity.id
_entity.type
_entity.pdbx_description
1 polymer ?
#
loop_
_entity_poly.entity_id
_entity_poly.type
_entity_poly.pdbx_seq_one_letter_code
_entity_poly.pdbx_strand_id
1 'polypeptide(L)'
;GYTSCPDVCPTTLQELNFRYSDLKAISDKSQVLLVSVDPKRDTQQKLAQYIAYFNPEFKALTSDHSVLFPFARNLGLMYAIADDSSEASYLVDHSASIVLINPEGKIAAIFKPQHELGQVPSIDGSQLVSDFEKIVKLYQ
;
A
#
# COMPACT_ATOMS: atom_id res chain seq x y z
N GLY A 1 -0.10 4.51 -2.56
CA GLY A 1 -1.48 4.95 -2.82
C GLY A 1 -1.72 6.40 -2.46
N TYR A 2 -2.97 6.80 -2.40
CA TYR A 2 -3.37 8.13 -1.96
C TYR A 2 -4.86 8.13 -1.60
N THR A 3 -5.31 9.08 -0.77
CA THR A 3 -6.68 9.04 -0.25
C THR A 3 -7.75 9.30 -1.30
N SER A 4 -7.43 10.05 -2.35
CA SER A 4 -8.36 10.37 -3.44
C SER A 4 -8.38 9.30 -4.54
N CYS A 5 -7.65 8.19 -4.37
CA CYS A 5 -7.68 7.07 -5.31
C CYS A 5 -9.08 6.44 -5.29
N PRO A 6 -9.75 6.33 -6.46
CA PRO A 6 -11.17 5.94 -6.45
C PRO A 6 -11.43 4.46 -6.20
N ASP A 7 -10.55 3.56 -6.67
CA ASP A 7 -10.88 2.13 -6.71
C ASP A 7 -9.82 1.22 -6.07
N VAL A 8 -8.59 1.27 -6.57
CA VAL A 8 -7.58 0.27 -6.26
C VAL A 8 -7.10 0.36 -4.83
N CYS A 9 -6.82 1.57 -4.33
CA CYS A 9 -6.29 1.75 -2.97
C CYS A 9 -7.28 1.31 -1.90
N PRO A 10 -8.56 1.75 -1.93
CA PRO A 10 -9.52 1.27 -0.93
C PRO A 10 -9.78 -0.23 -1.05
N THR A 11 -9.80 -0.79 -2.25
CA THR A 11 -9.97 -2.23 -2.43
C THR A 11 -8.81 -3.01 -1.81
N THR A 12 -7.58 -2.57 -2.03
CA THR A 12 -6.39 -3.20 -1.47
C THR A 12 -6.38 -3.10 0.06
N LEU A 13 -6.72 -1.94 0.61
CA LEU A 13 -6.74 -1.73 2.05
C LEU A 13 -7.83 -2.55 2.73
N GLN A 14 -8.99 -2.70 2.09
CA GLN A 14 -10.06 -3.56 2.61
C GLN A 14 -9.63 -5.02 2.64
N GLU A 15 -8.96 -5.49 1.59
CA GLU A 15 -8.45 -6.87 1.55
C GLU A 15 -7.39 -7.10 2.61
N LEU A 16 -6.47 -6.14 2.80
CA LEU A 16 -5.46 -6.23 3.86
C LEU A 16 -6.12 -6.27 5.24
N ASN A 17 -7.14 -5.44 5.47
CA ASN A 17 -7.88 -5.46 6.72
C ASN A 17 -8.57 -6.81 6.95
N PHE A 18 -9.17 -7.36 5.91
CA PHE A 18 -9.82 -8.68 5.97
C PHE A 18 -8.83 -9.78 6.35
N ARG A 19 -7.60 -9.70 5.86
CA ARG A 19 -6.56 -10.70 6.12
C ARG A 19 -5.68 -10.37 7.32
N TYR A 20 -5.88 -9.22 7.96
CA TYR A 20 -4.94 -8.71 8.97
C TYR A 20 -4.80 -9.65 10.17
N SER A 21 -5.90 -10.23 10.64
CA SER A 21 -5.85 -11.18 11.76
C SER A 21 -5.01 -12.41 11.41
N ASP A 22 -5.09 -12.90 10.17
CA ASP A 22 -4.27 -14.02 9.72
C ASP A 22 -2.79 -13.65 9.68
N LEU A 23 -2.48 -12.44 9.19
CA LEU A 23 -1.09 -11.94 9.15
C LEU A 23 -0.52 -11.81 10.56
N LYS A 24 -1.30 -11.28 11.50
CA LYS A 24 -0.88 -11.13 12.89
C LYS A 24 -0.72 -12.48 13.60
N ALA A 25 -1.52 -13.47 13.24
CA ALA A 25 -1.37 -14.83 13.78
C ALA A 25 -0.08 -15.49 13.30
N ILE A 26 0.36 -15.18 12.07
CA ILE A 26 1.62 -15.69 11.53
C ILE A 26 2.81 -14.97 12.16
N SER A 27 2.72 -13.63 12.27
CA SER A 27 3.76 -12.80 12.90
C SER A 27 3.09 -11.63 13.62
N ASP A 28 3.16 -11.63 14.94
CA ASP A 28 2.53 -10.61 15.79
C ASP A 28 3.16 -9.23 15.64
N LYS A 29 4.34 -9.15 15.04
CA LYS A 29 5.05 -7.89 14.78
C LYS A 29 4.76 -7.32 13.38
N SER A 30 3.85 -7.92 12.64
CA SER A 30 3.47 -7.43 11.32
C SER A 30 2.83 -6.06 11.40
N GLN A 31 3.13 -5.20 10.42
CA GLN A 31 2.55 -3.86 10.28
C GLN A 31 2.13 -3.64 8.84
N VAL A 32 1.06 -2.86 8.67
CA VAL A 32 0.62 -2.40 7.35
C VAL A 32 0.83 -0.89 7.30
N LEU A 33 1.53 -0.45 6.24
CA LEU A 33 1.84 0.97 6.02
C LEU A 33 1.29 1.39 4.67
N LEU A 34 0.57 2.50 4.65
CA LEU A 34 0.21 3.19 3.42
C LEU A 34 1.16 4.38 3.24
N VAL A 35 1.89 4.41 2.12
CA VAL A 35 2.71 5.56 1.76
C VAL A 35 1.95 6.37 0.72
N SER A 36 1.52 7.57 1.08
CA SER A 36 0.81 8.45 0.15
C SER A 36 1.78 9.06 -0.85
N VAL A 37 1.41 8.98 -2.12
CA VAL A 37 2.14 9.61 -3.23
C VAL A 37 1.51 10.93 -3.66
N ASP A 38 0.63 11.47 -2.82
CA ASP A 38 -0.10 12.71 -3.08
C ASP A 38 0.03 13.67 -1.89
N PRO A 39 1.26 14.15 -1.57
CA PRO A 39 1.47 14.99 -0.40
C PRO A 39 0.75 16.34 -0.47
N LYS A 40 0.41 16.80 -1.67
CA LYS A 40 -0.30 18.07 -1.84
C LYS A 40 -1.70 18.02 -1.25
N ARG A 41 -2.44 16.91 -1.44
CA ARG A 41 -3.80 16.74 -0.93
C ARG A 41 -3.85 16.00 0.40
N ASP A 42 -2.90 15.09 0.64
CA ASP A 42 -2.92 14.18 1.79
C ASP A 42 -2.13 14.79 2.94
N THR A 43 -2.83 15.57 3.77
CA THR A 43 -2.27 16.09 5.02
C THR A 43 -2.13 14.95 6.04
N GLN A 44 -1.33 15.17 7.08
CA GLN A 44 -1.16 14.20 8.16
C GLN A 44 -2.52 13.85 8.80
N GLN A 45 -3.36 14.83 9.05
CA GLN A 45 -4.67 14.61 9.65
C GLN A 45 -5.57 13.80 8.72
N LYS A 46 -5.59 14.12 7.43
CA LYS A 46 -6.40 13.41 6.44
C LYS A 46 -5.96 11.95 6.31
N LEU A 47 -4.66 11.70 6.29
CA LEU A 47 -4.11 10.35 6.24
C LEU A 47 -4.47 9.56 7.49
N ALA A 48 -4.38 10.15 8.67
CA ALA A 48 -4.72 9.48 9.92
C ALA A 48 -6.20 9.06 9.94
N GLN A 49 -7.10 9.93 9.51
CA GLN A 49 -8.54 9.63 9.44
C GLN A 49 -8.84 8.55 8.40
N TYR A 50 -8.20 8.63 7.24
CA TYR A 50 -8.42 7.69 6.15
C TYR A 50 -7.98 6.28 6.54
N ILE A 51 -6.77 6.14 7.07
CA ILE A 51 -6.22 4.82 7.38
C ILE A 51 -6.95 4.16 8.56
N ALA A 52 -7.37 4.95 9.55
CA ALA A 52 -8.11 4.46 10.71
C ALA A 52 -9.47 3.87 10.31
N TYR A 53 -10.06 4.35 9.23
CA TYR A 53 -11.31 3.81 8.70
C TYR A 53 -11.16 2.32 8.34
N PHE A 54 -10.01 1.93 7.80
CA PHE A 54 -9.77 0.53 7.44
C PHE A 54 -9.34 -0.30 8.63
N ASN A 55 -8.40 0.20 9.43
CA ASN A 55 -7.96 -0.46 10.64
C ASN A 55 -7.17 0.53 11.49
N PRO A 56 -7.49 0.68 12.78
CA PRO A 56 -6.79 1.63 13.65
C PRO A 56 -5.31 1.27 13.89
N GLU A 57 -4.90 0.04 13.62
CA GLU A 57 -3.50 -0.36 13.74
C GLU A 57 -2.68 -0.08 12.48
N PHE A 58 -3.34 0.18 11.35
CA PHE A 58 -2.63 0.56 10.13
C PHE A 58 -2.04 1.95 10.27
N LYS A 59 -0.94 2.20 9.57
CA LYS A 59 -0.27 3.51 9.60
C LYS A 59 -0.17 4.07 8.18
N ALA A 60 -0.19 5.40 8.10
CA ALA A 60 -0.03 6.10 6.83
C ALA A 60 1.00 7.21 6.98
N LEU A 61 1.78 7.42 5.93
CA LEU A 61 2.82 8.43 5.92
C LEU A 61 2.99 9.01 4.52
N THR A 62 3.63 10.15 4.43
CA THR A 62 3.97 10.79 3.17
C THR A 62 5.18 11.69 3.35
N SER A 63 5.69 12.22 2.26
CA SER A 63 6.79 13.18 2.24
C SER A 63 6.75 13.97 0.94
N ASP A 64 7.69 14.89 0.76
CA ASP A 64 7.82 15.61 -0.49
C ASP A 64 8.20 14.68 -1.64
N HIS A 65 7.86 15.06 -2.86
CA HIS A 65 8.19 14.25 -4.03
C HIS A 65 9.69 14.02 -4.21
N SER A 66 10.52 14.96 -3.76
CA SER A 66 11.97 14.80 -3.78
C SER A 66 12.45 13.60 -2.95
N VAL A 67 11.67 13.21 -1.94
CA VAL A 67 11.91 12.02 -1.12
C VAL A 67 11.13 10.82 -1.65
N LEU A 68 9.88 11.03 -2.05
CA LEU A 68 8.98 9.94 -2.48
C LEU A 68 9.45 9.27 -3.76
N PHE A 69 9.93 10.02 -4.78
CA PHE A 69 10.37 9.43 -6.04
C PHE A 69 11.53 8.43 -5.85
N PRO A 70 12.63 8.80 -5.18
CA PRO A 70 13.70 7.82 -4.96
C PRO A 70 13.28 6.69 -4.02
N PHE A 71 12.43 6.97 -3.02
CA PHE A 71 11.91 5.94 -2.13
C PHE A 71 11.09 4.89 -2.90
N ALA A 72 10.17 5.33 -3.74
CA ALA A 72 9.35 4.43 -4.55
C ALA A 72 10.22 3.63 -5.52
N ARG A 73 11.18 4.29 -6.16
CA ARG A 73 12.09 3.64 -7.11
C ARG A 73 12.90 2.53 -6.43
N ASN A 74 13.37 2.78 -5.22
CA ASN A 74 14.12 1.77 -4.45
C ASN A 74 13.26 0.55 -4.08
N LEU A 75 11.95 0.73 -3.99
CA LEU A 75 11.01 -0.36 -3.75
C LEU A 75 10.54 -1.04 -5.05
N GLY A 76 11.03 -0.60 -6.20
CA GLY A 76 10.57 -1.12 -7.48
C GLY A 76 9.18 -0.64 -7.87
N LEU A 77 8.72 0.45 -7.26
CA LEU A 77 7.41 1.03 -7.50
C LEU A 77 7.55 2.31 -8.31
N MET A 78 6.47 2.69 -8.99
CA MET A 78 6.42 3.91 -9.79
C MET A 78 5.12 4.65 -9.54
N TYR A 79 5.18 5.97 -9.60
CA TYR A 79 3.99 6.80 -9.65
C TYR A 79 4.28 8.04 -10.50
N ALA A 80 3.21 8.62 -11.03
CA ALA A 80 3.29 9.85 -11.81
C ALA A 80 1.99 10.64 -11.62
N ILE A 81 2.09 11.96 -11.66
CA ILE A 81 0.93 12.83 -11.61
C ILE A 81 0.39 12.90 -13.05
N ALA A 82 -0.83 12.35 -13.27
CA ALA A 82 -1.39 12.18 -14.61
C ALA A 82 -1.94 13.47 -15.21
N ASP A 83 -2.41 14.38 -14.37
CA ASP A 83 -3.07 15.61 -14.78
C ASP A 83 -2.41 16.84 -14.17
N ASP A 84 -2.93 18.03 -14.52
CA ASP A 84 -2.46 19.27 -13.94
C ASP A 84 -2.70 19.25 -12.42
N SER A 85 -1.62 19.24 -11.65
CA SER A 85 -1.69 19.18 -10.21
C SER A 85 -2.27 20.43 -9.54
N SER A 86 -2.56 21.48 -10.31
CA SER A 86 -3.26 22.66 -9.81
C SER A 86 -4.75 22.41 -9.58
N GLU A 87 -5.31 21.37 -10.17
CA GLU A 87 -6.72 21.02 -10.01
C GLU A 87 -6.92 20.06 -8.85
N ALA A 88 -8.00 20.27 -8.08
CA ALA A 88 -8.29 19.46 -6.90
C ALA A 88 -8.74 18.03 -7.26
N SER A 89 -9.08 17.78 -8.51
CA SER A 89 -9.59 16.48 -8.97
C SER A 89 -8.58 15.66 -9.76
N TYR A 90 -7.30 16.06 -9.77
CA TYR A 90 -6.30 15.32 -10.52
C TYR A 90 -6.10 13.89 -9.97
N LEU A 91 -5.72 12.99 -10.86
CA LEU A 91 -5.38 11.61 -10.52
C LEU A 91 -3.87 11.42 -10.46
N VAL A 92 -3.44 10.51 -9.61
CA VAL A 92 -2.03 10.12 -9.49
C VAL A 92 -1.91 8.67 -9.91
N ASP A 93 -1.17 8.41 -11.00
CA ASP A 93 -0.87 7.05 -11.42
C ASP A 93 0.18 6.46 -10.47
N HIS A 94 -0.05 5.25 -10.01
CA HIS A 94 0.88 4.56 -9.13
C HIS A 94 0.81 3.05 -9.35
N SER A 95 1.89 2.37 -8.95
CA SER A 95 1.89 0.92 -8.89
C SER A 95 0.95 0.46 -7.77
N ALA A 96 0.04 -0.46 -8.10
CA ALA A 96 -0.93 -0.97 -7.13
C ALA A 96 -0.40 -2.21 -6.40
N SER A 97 0.91 -2.36 -6.31
CA SER A 97 1.56 -3.51 -5.70
C SER A 97 1.74 -3.31 -4.20
N ILE A 98 1.81 -4.43 -3.48
CA ILE A 98 2.18 -4.46 -2.06
C ILE A 98 3.61 -4.95 -1.98
N VAL A 99 4.45 -4.22 -1.25
CA VAL A 99 5.85 -4.60 -1.02
C VAL A 99 5.97 -5.13 0.40
N LEU A 100 6.51 -6.34 0.54
CA LEU A 100 6.80 -6.92 1.83
C LEU A 100 8.26 -6.63 2.19
N ILE A 101 8.45 -5.96 3.33
CA ILE A 101 9.77 -5.61 3.85
C ILE A 101 10.08 -6.56 5.01
N ASN A 102 11.26 -7.17 4.99
CA ASN A 102 11.69 -8.08 6.04
C ASN A 102 12.18 -7.33 7.28
N PRO A 103 12.45 -8.03 8.41
CA PRO A 103 12.93 -7.37 9.62
C PRO A 103 14.27 -6.63 9.47
N GLU A 104 15.04 -6.93 8.43
CA GLU A 104 16.30 -6.24 8.14
C GLU A 104 16.11 -4.98 7.29
N GLY A 105 14.87 -4.65 6.92
CA GLY A 105 14.57 -3.48 6.09
C GLY A 105 14.77 -3.70 4.60
N LYS A 106 14.82 -4.94 4.15
CA LYS A 106 15.01 -5.29 2.73
C LYS A 106 13.74 -5.85 2.13
N ILE A 107 13.60 -5.72 0.82
CA ILE A 107 12.45 -6.25 0.10
C ILE A 107 12.51 -7.78 0.13
N ALA A 108 11.46 -8.40 0.67
CA ALA A 108 11.32 -9.85 0.69
C ALA A 108 10.43 -10.36 -0.45
N ALA A 109 9.41 -9.60 -0.83
CA ALA A 109 8.47 -9.98 -1.88
C ALA A 109 7.71 -8.77 -2.41
N ILE A 110 7.17 -8.90 -3.62
CA ILE A 110 6.27 -7.92 -4.21
C ILE A 110 5.03 -8.68 -4.65
N PHE A 111 3.86 -8.26 -4.17
CA PHE A 111 2.57 -8.83 -4.55
C PHE A 111 1.90 -7.89 -5.54
N LYS A 112 1.68 -8.37 -6.76
CA LYS A 112 1.10 -7.57 -7.83
C LYS A 112 -0.39 -7.83 -7.93
N PRO A 113 -1.19 -6.80 -8.27
CA PRO A 113 -2.62 -6.99 -8.46
C PRO A 113 -2.89 -7.83 -9.70
N GLN A 114 -3.99 -8.60 -9.65
CA GLN A 114 -4.49 -9.34 -10.79
C GLN A 114 -5.43 -8.46 -11.60
N HIS A 115 -5.30 -8.50 -12.92
CA HIS A 115 -6.10 -7.70 -13.85
C HIS A 115 -7.06 -8.64 -14.59
N GLU A 116 -8.36 -8.43 -14.39
CA GLU A 116 -9.40 -9.11 -15.13
C GLU A 116 -10.28 -8.10 -15.85
N LEU A 117 -10.73 -8.44 -17.04
CA LEU A 117 -11.58 -7.55 -17.85
C LEU A 117 -12.85 -7.18 -17.08
N GLY A 118 -13.11 -5.87 -17.00
CA GLY A 118 -14.31 -5.35 -16.34
C GLY A 118 -14.26 -5.32 -14.83
N GLN A 119 -13.11 -5.65 -14.22
CA GLN A 119 -12.95 -5.65 -12.77
C GLN A 119 -11.83 -4.71 -12.33
N VAL A 120 -11.96 -4.20 -11.10
CA VAL A 120 -10.90 -3.41 -10.47
C VAL A 120 -9.73 -4.36 -10.18
N PRO A 121 -8.49 -3.96 -10.52
CA PRO A 121 -7.31 -4.76 -10.16
C PRO A 121 -7.25 -5.01 -8.66
N SER A 122 -7.02 -6.26 -8.26
CA SER A 122 -7.03 -6.64 -6.85
C SER A 122 -5.91 -7.61 -6.53
N ILE A 123 -5.50 -7.61 -5.26
CA ILE A 123 -4.50 -8.55 -4.74
C ILE A 123 -5.26 -9.83 -4.31
N ASP A 124 -4.69 -10.99 -4.65
CA ASP A 124 -5.19 -12.27 -4.13
C ASP A 124 -4.77 -12.40 -2.66
N GLY A 125 -5.70 -12.13 -1.76
CA GLY A 125 -5.44 -12.14 -0.32
C GLY A 125 -5.09 -13.52 0.22
N SER A 126 -5.68 -14.58 -0.32
CA SER A 126 -5.37 -15.95 0.11
C SER A 126 -3.94 -16.31 -0.22
N GLN A 127 -3.49 -15.98 -1.43
CA GLN A 127 -2.13 -16.23 -1.84
C GLN A 127 -1.15 -15.38 -1.04
N LEU A 128 -1.51 -14.13 -0.77
CA LEU A 128 -0.67 -13.23 0.04
C LEU A 128 -0.42 -13.85 1.41
N VAL A 129 -1.45 -14.33 2.10
CA VAL A 129 -1.32 -14.95 3.43
C VAL A 129 -0.45 -16.21 3.34
N SER A 130 -0.69 -17.07 2.35
CA SER A 130 0.07 -18.31 2.17
C SER A 130 1.55 -18.02 1.93
N ASP A 131 1.85 -17.07 1.05
CA ASP A 131 3.23 -16.70 0.75
C ASP A 131 3.90 -16.00 1.92
N PHE A 132 3.16 -15.15 2.64
CA PHE A 132 3.66 -14.48 3.84
C PHE A 132 4.09 -15.51 4.89
N GLU A 133 3.29 -16.53 5.12
CA GLU A 133 3.62 -17.59 6.07
C GLU A 133 4.93 -18.30 5.69
N LYS A 134 5.09 -18.64 4.41
CA LYS A 134 6.30 -19.27 3.93
C LYS A 134 7.53 -18.38 4.08
N ILE A 135 7.39 -17.10 3.77
CA ILE A 135 8.49 -16.14 3.85
C ILE A 135 8.91 -15.90 5.30
N VAL A 136 7.94 -15.74 6.20
CA VAL A 136 8.24 -15.51 7.63
C VAL A 136 9.05 -16.66 8.21
N LYS A 137 8.78 -17.89 7.80
CA LYS A 137 9.54 -19.06 8.26
C LYS A 137 11.02 -18.99 7.91
N LEU A 138 11.39 -18.25 6.86
CA LEU A 138 12.79 -18.08 6.49
C LEU A 138 13.57 -17.18 7.45
N TYR A 139 12.86 -16.37 8.26
CA TYR A 139 13.45 -15.40 9.18
C TYR A 139 13.25 -15.75 10.66
N GLN A 140 12.73 -16.94 10.91
CA GLN A 140 12.56 -17.46 12.27
C GLN A 140 13.73 -18.32 12.69
#